data_43c7f8ea6e911a4458ab98da1a3fd0a7
#
_entry.id   43c7f8ea6e911a4458ab98da1a3fd0a7
#
_cell.length_a   1.000
_cell.length_b   1.000
_cell.length_c   1.000
_cell.angle_alpha   90.00
_cell.angle_beta   90.00
_cell.angle_gamma   90.00
#
_symmetry.space_group_name_H-M   'P 1'
#
loop_
_entity.id
_entity.type
_entity.pdbx_description
1 polymer ?
#
loop_
_entity_poly.entity_id
_entity_poly.type
_entity_poly.pdbx_seq_one_letter_code
_entity_poly.pdbx_strand_id
1 'polypeptide(L)'
;QLKALIPGAGHWPRFARNRSEQFEARFGLLEVLESPSILLRGMAGSRIPVAIAHGEGRAVFDSALDQAAARVALRFADGRGRVATSYPANPNGSPDGITGLTSEDGRATLLMPHPERVFRTAQMSWAPAGWGDDSPWLRMFRNAGVWVG
;
A
#
# COMPACT_ATOMS: atom_id res chain seq x y z
N GLN A 1 7.31 3.14 -17.62
CA GLN A 1 8.24 2.18 -18.24
C GLN A 1 8.26 0.85 -17.49
N LEU A 2 8.36 0.81 -16.14
CA LEU A 2 8.34 -0.43 -15.35
C LEU A 2 7.06 -1.26 -15.53
N LYS A 3 5.92 -0.59 -15.71
CA LYS A 3 4.60 -1.19 -15.96
C LYS A 3 4.63 -2.17 -17.16
N ALA A 4 5.39 -1.84 -18.21
CA ALA A 4 5.50 -2.68 -19.40
C ALA A 4 6.27 -4.00 -19.17
N LEU A 5 7.02 -4.11 -18.07
CA LEU A 5 7.78 -5.30 -17.70
C LEU A 5 6.97 -6.29 -16.86
N ILE A 6 5.79 -5.89 -16.39
CA ILE A 6 4.94 -6.70 -15.52
C ILE A 6 3.77 -7.25 -16.35
N PRO A 7 3.69 -8.57 -16.56
CA PRO A 7 2.58 -9.18 -17.29
C PRO A 7 1.23 -8.78 -16.68
N GLY A 8 0.27 -8.38 -17.51
CA GLY A 8 -1.07 -8.01 -17.08
C GLY A 8 -1.21 -6.63 -16.42
N ALA A 9 -0.13 -5.84 -16.28
CA ALA A 9 -0.19 -4.53 -15.63
C ALA A 9 -0.68 -3.37 -16.56
N GLY A 10 -1.19 -3.67 -17.75
CA GLY A 10 -1.67 -2.66 -18.69
C GLY A 10 -2.69 -1.70 -18.09
N HIS A 11 -3.61 -2.22 -17.29
CA HIS A 11 -4.68 -1.49 -16.60
C HIS A 11 -4.24 -0.80 -15.28
N TRP A 12 -2.98 -0.94 -14.86
CA TRP A 12 -2.50 -0.30 -13.64
C TRP A 12 -2.48 1.23 -13.77
N PRO A 13 -2.69 1.98 -12.67
CA PRO A 13 -2.67 3.43 -12.72
C PRO A 13 -1.27 3.97 -13.00
N ARG A 14 -1.20 5.20 -13.43
CA ARG A 14 -0.04 6.05 -13.21
C ARG A 14 -0.14 6.70 -11.84
N PHE A 15 0.99 6.99 -11.22
CA PHE A 15 1.00 7.79 -9.99
C PHE A 15 1.26 9.25 -10.36
N ALA A 16 0.38 10.11 -9.88
CA ALA A 16 0.39 11.53 -10.18
C ALA A 16 0.55 12.34 -8.89
N ARG A 17 0.75 13.64 -9.04
CA ARG A 17 0.85 14.59 -7.95
C ARG A 17 -0.33 14.45 -6.99
N ASN A 18 -0.03 14.52 -5.68
CA ASN A 18 -1.04 14.50 -4.63
C ASN A 18 -2.07 15.60 -4.85
N ARG A 19 -3.33 15.36 -4.45
CA ARG A 19 -4.37 16.41 -4.53
C ARG A 19 -4.08 17.62 -3.65
N SER A 20 -3.31 17.43 -2.56
CA SER A 20 -2.85 18.52 -1.70
C SER A 20 -1.81 19.43 -2.38
N GLU A 21 -1.28 19.00 -3.52
CA GLU A 21 -0.15 19.63 -4.22
C GLU A 21 1.14 19.74 -3.39
N GLN A 22 1.17 19.04 -2.26
CA GLN A 22 2.28 19.04 -1.32
C GLN A 22 2.95 17.67 -1.24
N PHE A 23 4.18 17.67 -0.73
CA PHE A 23 4.85 16.46 -0.28
C PHE A 23 4.21 16.01 1.03
N GLU A 24 3.61 14.84 1.03
CA GLU A 24 3.00 14.25 2.21
C GLU A 24 4.03 13.42 2.97
N ALA A 25 4.46 13.90 4.13
CA ALA A 25 5.34 13.23 5.07
C ALA A 25 4.56 12.96 6.36
N ARG A 26 4.02 11.75 6.50
CA ARG A 26 3.17 11.42 7.66
C ARG A 26 3.09 9.94 7.94
N PHE A 27 2.47 9.62 9.06
CA PHE A 27 2.08 8.27 9.43
C PHE A 27 0.63 8.06 9.03
N GLY A 28 0.35 7.05 8.22
CA GLY A 28 -0.99 6.71 7.75
C GLY A 28 -1.35 5.28 8.10
N LEU A 29 -2.63 4.95 8.05
CA LEU A 29 -3.13 3.59 8.29
C LEU A 29 -3.44 2.92 6.96
N LEU A 30 -2.91 1.72 6.74
CA LEU A 30 -3.26 0.87 5.60
C LEU A 30 -4.08 -0.33 6.05
N GLU A 31 -5.04 -0.71 5.21
CA GLU A 31 -5.68 -2.01 5.24
C GLU A 31 -5.06 -2.90 4.17
N VAL A 32 -4.67 -4.12 4.57
CA VAL A 32 -4.22 -5.17 3.66
C VAL A 32 -5.44 -5.94 3.18
N LEU A 33 -5.65 -5.96 1.86
CA LEU A 33 -6.77 -6.67 1.25
C LEU A 33 -6.37 -8.11 0.87
N GLU A 34 -7.37 -8.99 0.77
CA GLU A 34 -7.16 -10.30 0.18
C GLU A 34 -6.66 -10.15 -1.26
N SER A 35 -5.55 -10.77 -1.55
CA SER A 35 -4.90 -10.64 -2.85
C SER A 35 -3.90 -11.78 -3.10
N PRO A 36 -3.52 -12.06 -4.36
CA PRO A 36 -2.51 -13.06 -4.67
C PRO A 36 -1.08 -12.66 -4.27
N SER A 37 -0.85 -11.43 -3.79
CA SER A 37 0.49 -10.94 -3.46
C SER A 37 1.27 -11.91 -2.57
N ILE A 38 2.40 -12.39 -3.08
CA ILE A 38 3.34 -13.23 -2.33
C ILE A 38 3.83 -12.50 -1.08
N LEU A 39 4.12 -11.21 -1.21
CA LEU A 39 4.64 -10.39 -0.12
C LEU A 39 3.63 -10.20 1.01
N LEU A 40 2.33 -10.14 0.70
CA LEU A 40 1.27 -9.87 1.66
C LEU A 40 0.55 -11.14 2.16
N ARG A 41 1.07 -12.31 1.83
CA ARG A 41 0.49 -13.61 2.23
C ARG A 41 0.26 -13.68 3.74
N GLY A 42 -0.97 -14.01 4.14
CA GLY A 42 -1.39 -14.15 5.54
C GLY A 42 -1.44 -12.83 6.31
N MET A 43 -1.53 -11.70 5.60
CA MET A 43 -1.70 -10.37 6.21
C MET A 43 -3.09 -9.76 5.93
N ALA A 44 -3.91 -10.40 5.10
CA ALA A 44 -5.24 -9.89 4.75
C ALA A 44 -6.09 -9.59 5.99
N GLY A 45 -6.85 -8.49 5.95
CA GLY A 45 -7.64 -7.97 7.07
C GLY A 45 -6.84 -7.17 8.10
N SER A 46 -5.51 -7.18 8.03
CA SER A 46 -4.68 -6.38 8.94
C SER A 46 -4.80 -4.89 8.63
N ARG A 47 -4.79 -4.07 9.69
CA ARG A 47 -4.67 -2.61 9.60
C ARG A 47 -3.40 -2.17 10.30
N ILE A 48 -2.45 -1.67 9.51
CA ILE A 48 -1.09 -1.44 9.97
C ILE A 48 -0.67 -0.01 9.64
N PRO A 49 -0.16 0.75 10.63
CA PRO A 49 0.41 2.06 10.37
C PRO A 49 1.65 1.97 9.47
N VAL A 50 1.85 2.97 8.62
CA VAL A 50 2.95 3.01 7.66
C VAL A 50 3.48 4.42 7.46
N ALA A 51 4.75 4.54 7.12
CA ALA A 51 5.36 5.79 6.70
C ALA A 51 4.91 6.16 5.28
N ILE A 52 4.48 7.40 5.10
CA ILE A 52 4.14 8.01 3.83
C ILE A 52 5.14 9.14 3.59
N ALA A 53 5.77 9.19 2.43
CA ALA A 53 6.77 10.19 2.07
C ALA A 53 6.81 10.38 0.55
N HIS A 54 5.80 11.05 -0.01
CA HIS A 54 5.71 11.27 -1.45
C HIS A 54 4.93 12.53 -1.84
N GLY A 55 5.35 13.17 -2.94
CA GLY A 55 4.62 14.25 -3.62
C GLY A 55 3.73 13.74 -4.76
N GLU A 56 4.03 12.55 -5.26
CA GLU A 56 3.38 11.90 -6.40
C GLU A 56 2.94 10.48 -6.02
N GLY A 57 1.88 10.37 -5.23
CA GLY A 57 1.36 9.07 -4.76
C GLY A 57 -0.07 8.77 -5.19
N ARG A 58 -0.73 9.69 -5.92
CA ARG A 58 -2.12 9.56 -6.30
C ARG A 58 -2.30 8.60 -7.48
N ALA A 59 -2.99 7.49 -7.26
CA ALA A 59 -3.37 6.58 -8.33
C ALA A 59 -4.36 7.26 -9.29
N VAL A 60 -4.04 7.26 -10.59
CA VAL A 60 -4.89 7.78 -11.67
C VAL A 60 -5.01 6.70 -12.73
N PHE A 61 -6.20 6.14 -12.86
CA PHE A 61 -6.53 5.14 -13.87
C PHE A 61 -6.96 5.82 -15.17
N ASP A 62 -6.70 5.19 -16.29
CA ASP A 62 -7.07 5.72 -17.59
C ASP A 62 -8.58 5.57 -17.84
N SER A 63 -9.23 4.57 -17.21
CA SER A 63 -10.67 4.34 -17.25
C SER A 63 -11.22 3.73 -15.95
N ALA A 64 -12.54 3.76 -15.78
CA ALA A 64 -13.22 3.05 -14.70
C ALA A 64 -13.10 1.52 -14.85
N LEU A 65 -12.98 1.02 -16.07
CA LEU A 65 -12.74 -0.41 -16.32
C LEU A 65 -11.36 -0.83 -15.86
N ASP A 66 -10.33 0.00 -16.07
CA ASP A 66 -8.98 -0.27 -15.57
C ASP A 66 -8.94 -0.29 -14.04
N GLN A 67 -9.65 0.65 -13.39
CA GLN A 67 -9.78 0.63 -11.94
C GLN A 67 -10.47 -0.63 -11.44
N ALA A 68 -11.54 -1.06 -12.09
CA ALA A 68 -12.28 -2.27 -11.72
C ALA A 68 -11.48 -3.56 -11.95
N ALA A 69 -10.60 -3.57 -12.97
CA ALA A 69 -9.72 -4.70 -13.27
C ALA A 69 -8.51 -4.79 -12.33
N ALA A 70 -8.16 -3.69 -11.65
CA ALA A 70 -6.99 -3.63 -10.80
C ALA A 70 -7.11 -4.52 -9.57
N ARG A 71 -6.12 -5.37 -9.33
CA ARG A 71 -6.03 -6.19 -8.11
C ARG A 71 -5.43 -5.34 -6.98
N VAL A 72 -6.32 -4.67 -6.27
CA VAL A 72 -5.93 -3.83 -5.13
C VAL A 72 -5.51 -4.70 -3.96
N ALA A 73 -4.29 -4.48 -3.48
CA ALA A 73 -3.71 -5.22 -2.35
C ALA A 73 -3.64 -4.37 -1.07
N LEU A 74 -3.55 -3.05 -1.22
CA LEU A 74 -3.47 -2.11 -0.09
C LEU A 74 -4.32 -0.88 -0.38
N ARG A 75 -5.01 -0.40 0.67
CA ARG A 75 -5.72 0.88 0.64
C ARG A 75 -5.57 1.65 1.93
N PHE A 76 -5.70 2.96 1.87
CA PHE A 76 -5.78 3.79 3.06
C PHE A 76 -7.06 3.53 3.84
N ALA A 77 -6.93 3.48 5.16
CA ALA A 77 -8.04 3.36 6.11
C ALA A 77 -8.11 4.59 7.02
N ASP A 78 -9.33 4.96 7.46
CA ASP A 78 -9.53 5.98 8.47
C ASP A 78 -9.36 5.43 9.90
N GLY A 79 -9.40 6.30 10.91
CA GLY A 79 -9.27 5.90 12.32
C GLY A 79 -10.39 4.99 12.85
N ARG A 80 -11.45 4.75 12.04
CA ARG A 80 -12.53 3.79 12.33
C ARG A 80 -12.38 2.50 11.54
N GLY A 81 -11.29 2.36 10.79
CA GLY A 81 -11.01 1.21 9.95
C GLY A 81 -11.84 1.12 8.67
N ARG A 82 -12.47 2.21 8.23
CA ARG A 82 -13.19 2.28 6.97
C ARG A 82 -12.25 2.77 5.87
N VAL A 83 -12.62 2.50 4.61
CA VAL A 83 -11.89 3.05 3.46
C VAL A 83 -11.76 4.57 3.58
N ALA A 84 -10.55 5.06 3.52
CA ALA A 84 -10.28 6.50 3.55
C ALA A 84 -10.47 7.11 2.15
N THR A 85 -11.51 7.92 2.00
CA THR A 85 -11.84 8.61 0.74
C THR A 85 -11.43 10.07 0.72
N SER A 86 -11.07 10.63 1.88
CA SER A 86 -10.75 12.05 2.05
C SER A 86 -9.52 12.29 2.91
N TYR A 87 -8.93 13.46 2.72
CA TYR A 87 -7.85 13.98 3.56
C TYR A 87 -8.34 14.18 5.01
N PRO A 88 -7.53 13.94 6.04
CA PRO A 88 -6.11 13.57 5.98
C PRO A 88 -5.86 12.05 5.90
N ALA A 89 -6.87 11.21 6.06
CA ALA A 89 -6.69 9.77 6.11
C ALA A 89 -6.31 9.18 4.73
N ASN A 90 -6.75 9.81 3.63
CA ASN A 90 -6.27 9.56 2.27
C ASN A 90 -5.39 10.74 1.83
N PRO A 91 -4.08 10.70 2.10
CA PRO A 91 -3.23 11.87 1.96
C PRO A 91 -2.95 12.28 0.51
N ASN A 92 -2.98 11.34 -0.42
CA ASN A 92 -2.68 11.62 -1.82
C ASN A 92 -3.92 11.81 -2.71
N GLY A 93 -5.11 11.48 -2.21
CA GLY A 93 -6.37 11.62 -2.93
C GLY A 93 -6.63 10.54 -3.98
N SER A 94 -6.04 9.36 -3.83
CA SER A 94 -6.33 8.20 -4.68
C SER A 94 -7.79 7.76 -4.58
N PRO A 95 -8.43 7.32 -5.68
CA PRO A 95 -9.78 6.78 -5.63
C PRO A 95 -9.82 5.57 -4.69
N ASP A 96 -10.88 5.47 -3.89
CA ASP A 96 -11.12 4.37 -2.93
C ASP A 96 -9.94 4.08 -1.99
N GLY A 97 -9.08 5.08 -1.76
CA GLY A 97 -7.88 4.93 -0.93
C GLY A 97 -6.80 4.01 -1.54
N ILE A 98 -6.92 3.63 -2.80
CA ILE A 98 -6.00 2.68 -3.46
C ILE A 98 -4.57 3.20 -3.39
N THR A 99 -3.66 2.38 -2.81
CA THR A 99 -2.27 2.76 -2.65
C THR A 99 -1.29 1.61 -2.87
N GLY A 100 -1.79 0.41 -3.10
CA GLY A 100 -1.00 -0.76 -3.47
C GLY A 100 -1.77 -1.74 -4.34
N LEU A 101 -1.09 -2.32 -5.31
CA LEU A 101 -1.62 -3.25 -6.31
C LEU A 101 -0.71 -4.48 -6.43
N THR A 102 -1.26 -5.56 -6.96
CA THR A 102 -0.46 -6.75 -7.26
C THR A 102 -0.79 -7.30 -8.65
N SER A 103 0.18 -7.99 -9.25
CA SER A 103 -0.05 -8.78 -10.47
C SER A 103 -0.95 -9.98 -10.20
N GLU A 104 -1.52 -10.57 -11.25
CA GLU A 104 -2.41 -11.73 -11.13
C GLU A 104 -1.71 -12.94 -10.51
N ASP A 105 -0.43 -13.14 -10.82
CA ASP A 105 0.40 -14.20 -10.27
C ASP A 105 0.99 -13.88 -8.88
N GLY A 106 0.73 -12.67 -8.36
CA GLY A 106 1.19 -12.20 -7.06
C GLY A 106 2.69 -11.89 -6.95
N ARG A 107 3.46 -12.03 -8.04
CA ARG A 107 4.93 -11.89 -8.04
C ARG A 107 5.39 -10.43 -8.06
N ALA A 108 4.56 -9.53 -8.54
CA ALA A 108 4.81 -8.10 -8.51
C ALA A 108 3.82 -7.42 -7.58
N THR A 109 4.32 -6.67 -6.61
CA THR A 109 3.52 -5.82 -5.72
C THR A 109 4.03 -4.39 -5.80
N LEU A 110 3.16 -3.48 -6.19
CA LEU A 110 3.42 -2.06 -6.28
C LEU A 110 2.75 -1.36 -5.10
N LEU A 111 3.47 -0.50 -4.42
CA LEU A 111 2.91 0.32 -3.33
C LEU A 111 3.60 1.67 -3.25
N MET A 112 2.87 2.70 -2.79
CA MET A 112 3.40 4.05 -2.63
C MET A 112 3.89 4.37 -1.21
N PRO A 113 3.27 3.87 -0.13
CA PRO A 113 3.83 3.95 1.21
C PRO A 113 5.11 3.13 1.39
N HIS A 114 5.81 3.36 2.50
CA HIS A 114 7.13 2.83 2.77
C HIS A 114 7.16 1.84 3.97
N PRO A 115 6.74 0.57 3.80
CA PRO A 115 6.87 -0.42 4.88
C PRO A 115 8.32 -0.70 5.27
N GLU A 116 9.29 -0.50 4.36
CA GLU A 116 10.71 -0.64 4.64
C GLU A 116 11.25 0.38 5.64
N ARG A 117 10.51 1.45 5.90
CA ARG A 117 10.88 2.47 6.90
C ARG A 117 10.27 2.19 8.28
N VAL A 118 9.44 1.17 8.41
CA VAL A 118 8.68 0.87 9.63
C VAL A 118 8.56 -0.63 9.90
N PHE A 119 9.52 -1.43 9.48
CA PHE A 119 9.53 -2.88 9.73
C PHE A 119 9.97 -3.24 11.16
N ARG A 120 10.60 -2.30 11.88
CA ARG A 120 10.83 -2.39 13.32
C ARG A 120 9.90 -1.46 14.07
N THR A 121 9.38 -1.90 15.20
CA THR A 121 8.48 -1.09 16.04
C THR A 121 9.13 0.22 16.49
N ALA A 122 10.42 0.21 16.80
CA ALA A 122 11.18 1.41 17.17
C ALA A 122 11.28 2.48 16.05
N GLN A 123 10.99 2.13 14.81
CA GLN A 123 10.98 3.09 13.68
C GLN A 123 9.63 3.82 13.56
N MET A 124 8.63 3.42 14.32
CA MET A 124 7.31 4.02 14.30
C MET A 124 7.22 5.15 15.32
N SER A 125 6.56 6.27 14.95
CA SER A 125 6.25 7.35 15.89
C SER A 125 5.23 6.93 16.95
N TRP A 126 4.45 5.90 16.66
CA TRP A 126 3.49 5.26 17.56
C TRP A 126 3.26 3.81 17.12
N ALA A 127 3.10 2.92 18.09
CA ALA A 127 2.71 1.54 17.85
C ALA A 127 1.75 1.07 18.97
N PRO A 128 0.85 0.11 18.71
CA PRO A 128 0.03 -0.51 19.75
C PRO A 128 0.87 -1.13 20.85
N ALA A 129 0.39 -1.06 22.08
CA ALA A 129 1.01 -1.76 23.20
C ALA A 129 1.02 -3.29 22.93
N GLY A 130 2.14 -3.92 23.22
CA GLY A 130 2.31 -5.38 23.03
C GLY A 130 2.92 -5.78 21.68
N TRP A 131 3.19 -4.86 20.77
CA TRP A 131 4.07 -5.15 19.65
C TRP A 131 5.50 -5.32 20.18
N GLY A 132 6.18 -6.39 19.76
CA GLY A 132 7.58 -6.60 20.08
C GLY A 132 8.50 -5.71 19.25
N ASP A 133 9.75 -6.11 19.09
CA ASP A 133 10.76 -5.37 18.30
C ASP A 133 10.40 -5.28 16.82
N ASP A 134 9.74 -6.30 16.29
CA ASP A 134 9.33 -6.40 14.90
C ASP A 134 7.92 -5.85 14.70
N SER A 135 7.76 -4.92 13.77
CA SER A 135 6.43 -4.51 13.35
C SER A 135 5.80 -5.57 12.42
N PRO A 136 4.47 -5.58 12.25
CA PRO A 136 3.81 -6.49 11.32
C PRO A 136 4.33 -6.39 9.87
N TRP A 137 4.90 -5.26 9.47
CA TRP A 137 5.49 -5.09 8.13
C TRP A 137 6.71 -5.98 7.88
N LEU A 138 7.41 -6.44 8.93
CA LEU A 138 8.51 -7.38 8.74
C LEU A 138 8.06 -8.69 8.10
N ARG A 139 6.78 -9.07 8.27
CA ARG A 139 6.22 -10.28 7.63
C ARG A 139 6.31 -10.21 6.10
N MET A 140 6.14 -9.04 5.50
CA MET A 140 6.27 -8.84 4.07
C MET A 140 7.66 -9.29 3.56
N PHE A 141 8.71 -8.93 4.27
CA PHE A 141 10.09 -9.31 3.94
C PHE A 141 10.35 -10.79 4.23
N ARG A 142 9.79 -11.33 5.30
CA ARG A 142 9.87 -12.78 5.61
C ARG A 142 9.16 -13.62 4.54
N ASN A 143 8.01 -13.16 4.05
CA ASN A 143 7.30 -13.81 2.95
C ASN A 143 8.14 -13.84 1.67
N ALA A 144 8.86 -12.76 1.38
CA ALA A 144 9.81 -12.73 0.26
C ALA A 144 10.93 -13.76 0.44
N GLY A 145 11.53 -13.84 1.64
CA GLY A 145 12.56 -14.83 1.95
C GLY A 145 12.07 -16.26 1.78
N VAL A 146 10.88 -16.57 2.29
CA VAL A 146 10.27 -17.92 2.12
C VAL A 146 10.01 -18.24 0.64
N TRP A 147 9.70 -17.25 -0.18
CA TRP A 147 9.45 -17.43 -1.60
C TRP A 147 10.71 -17.79 -2.41
N VAL A 148 11.83 -17.18 -2.06
CA VAL A 148 13.09 -17.39 -2.80
C VAL A 148 13.92 -18.57 -2.29
N GLY A 149 13.52 -19.22 -1.17
CA GLY A 149 14.19 -20.35 -0.53
C GLY A 149 15.20 -19.89 0.48
#